data_6790edc3bc0dade2de272d137eb979af
#
_entry.id   6790edc3bc0dade2de272d137eb979af
#
_cell.length_a   1.000
_cell.length_b   1.000
_cell.length_c   1.000
_cell.angle_alpha   90.00
_cell.angle_beta   90.00
_cell.angle_gamma   90.00
#
_symmetry.space_group_name_H-M   'P 1'
#
loop_
_entity.id
_entity.type
_entity.pdbx_description
1 polymer ?
#
loop_
_entity_poly.entity_id
_entity_poly.type
_entity_poly.pdbx_seq_one_letter_code
_entity_poly.pdbx_strand_id
1 'polypeptide(L)'
;YDNSLEDNSLVAVRYYSADLFSDAHQTVEVYTSTNIHVLDYSEDLKEVSVTAHAFGTVPITEYLNNTDGIGDYETELYLIDLYDSAESDTANHMSDMADAILAIYGDMRLPANMKPEDMKAKRLMQLVPPKAADGKEGTVKAEYLTKSYDVSGVEAYKTRLDKDIHTFTNTPDMADENFSGNTSGEAMKYKLFGLDQDRIETQSQFTKGLKRRYRLASRVGELVKEFKAFDEN
;
A
#
# COMPACT_ATOMS: atom_id res chain seq x y z
N TYR A 1 -2.55 -27.99 -3.67
CA TYR A 1 -1.17 -28.25 -4.15
C TYR A 1 -0.67 -29.56 -3.53
N ASP A 2 -0.16 -30.44 -4.37
CA ASP A 2 0.63 -31.56 -3.90
C ASP A 2 2.04 -31.02 -3.61
N ASN A 3 2.55 -31.23 -2.39
CA ASN A 3 3.92 -30.87 -1.96
C ASN A 3 5.03 -31.69 -2.65
N SER A 4 4.73 -32.38 -3.74
CA SER A 4 5.77 -32.99 -4.57
C SER A 4 6.57 -31.92 -5.31
N LEU A 5 7.86 -32.15 -5.51
CA LEU A 5 8.77 -31.29 -6.28
C LEU A 5 8.31 -31.06 -7.74
N GLU A 6 7.34 -31.86 -8.19
CA GLU A 6 6.61 -31.66 -9.44
C GLU A 6 5.32 -30.92 -9.13
N ASP A 7 5.19 -29.74 -9.70
CA ASP A 7 4.08 -28.80 -9.60
C ASP A 7 2.76 -29.40 -10.16
N ASN A 8 2.17 -30.31 -9.42
CA ASN A 8 0.93 -30.98 -9.74
C ASN A 8 -0.26 -30.27 -9.06
N SER A 9 -0.68 -29.15 -9.64
CA SER A 9 -1.92 -28.52 -9.25
C SER A 9 -3.09 -29.51 -9.48
N LEU A 10 -3.79 -29.90 -8.41
CA LEU A 10 -4.93 -30.83 -8.51
C LEU A 10 -6.14 -30.12 -9.11
N VAL A 11 -6.34 -28.86 -8.74
CA VAL A 11 -7.47 -28.03 -9.12
C VAL A 11 -7.04 -26.56 -9.09
N ALA A 12 -7.57 -25.74 -10.00
CA ALA A 12 -7.52 -24.29 -9.89
C ALA A 12 -8.93 -23.71 -9.93
N VAL A 13 -9.17 -22.69 -9.13
CA VAL A 13 -10.47 -22.05 -9.03
C VAL A 13 -10.32 -20.58 -9.39
N ARG A 14 -11.17 -20.12 -10.32
CA ARG A 14 -11.31 -18.71 -10.66
C ARG A 14 -12.68 -18.25 -10.21
N TYR A 15 -12.71 -17.16 -9.47
CA TYR A 15 -13.91 -16.54 -8.98
C TYR A 15 -14.00 -15.11 -9.50
N TYR A 16 -15.15 -14.75 -10.09
CA TYR A 16 -15.36 -13.41 -10.62
C TYR A 16 -16.84 -13.05 -10.67
N SER A 17 -17.15 -11.75 -10.58
CA SER A 17 -18.45 -11.20 -10.87
C SER A 17 -18.52 -10.75 -12.32
N ALA A 18 -19.59 -11.07 -13.02
CA ALA A 18 -19.82 -10.58 -14.38
C ALA A 18 -20.13 -9.08 -14.42
N ASP A 19 -20.60 -8.51 -13.33
CA ASP A 19 -20.88 -7.09 -13.16
C ASP A 19 -20.00 -6.53 -12.04
N LEU A 20 -19.17 -5.55 -12.37
CA LEU A 20 -18.27 -4.86 -11.42
C LEU A 20 -19.00 -4.11 -10.30
N PHE A 21 -20.31 -3.83 -10.48
CA PHE A 21 -21.11 -3.03 -9.56
C PHE A 21 -22.25 -3.83 -8.90
N SER A 22 -22.33 -5.12 -9.14
CA SER A 22 -23.39 -5.99 -8.60
C SER A 22 -22.82 -7.32 -8.13
N ASP A 23 -23.07 -7.64 -6.87
CA ASP A 23 -22.73 -8.94 -6.28
C ASP A 23 -23.75 -10.04 -6.62
N ALA A 24 -24.72 -9.75 -7.48
CA ALA A 24 -25.88 -10.61 -7.70
C ALA A 24 -25.58 -11.89 -8.51
N HIS A 25 -24.52 -11.91 -9.32
CA HIS A 25 -24.14 -13.07 -10.12
C HIS A 25 -22.62 -13.29 -10.04
N GLN A 26 -22.25 -14.28 -9.26
CA GLN A 26 -20.85 -14.67 -9.10
C GLN A 26 -20.62 -15.98 -9.84
N THR A 27 -19.62 -16.00 -10.71
CA THR A 27 -19.26 -17.19 -11.47
C THR A 27 -18.02 -17.81 -10.89
N VAL A 28 -18.05 -19.11 -10.67
CA VAL A 28 -16.92 -19.91 -10.20
C VAL A 28 -16.55 -20.90 -11.31
N GLU A 29 -15.32 -20.79 -11.80
CA GLU A 29 -14.76 -21.73 -12.75
C GLU A 29 -13.77 -22.65 -12.03
N VAL A 30 -13.99 -23.96 -12.11
CA VAL A 30 -13.11 -24.96 -11.51
C VAL A 30 -12.40 -25.71 -12.64
N TYR A 31 -11.09 -25.56 -12.68
CA TYR A 31 -10.23 -26.18 -13.66
C TYR A 31 -9.60 -27.44 -13.07
N THR A 32 -9.92 -28.57 -13.66
CA THR A 32 -9.32 -29.88 -13.32
C THR A 32 -8.30 -30.28 -14.39
N SER A 33 -7.74 -31.48 -14.30
CA SER A 33 -6.82 -31.99 -15.33
C SER A 33 -7.47 -32.28 -16.68
N THR A 34 -8.80 -32.40 -16.73
CA THR A 34 -9.55 -32.81 -17.93
C THR A 34 -10.69 -31.88 -18.30
N ASN A 35 -11.30 -31.21 -17.33
CA ASN A 35 -12.51 -30.42 -17.54
C ASN A 35 -12.43 -29.05 -16.90
N ILE A 36 -13.21 -28.13 -17.46
CA ILE A 36 -13.54 -26.82 -16.87
C ILE A 36 -15.01 -26.90 -16.47
N HIS A 37 -15.28 -26.76 -15.17
CA HIS A 37 -16.62 -26.68 -14.61
C HIS A 37 -16.95 -25.21 -14.36
N VAL A 38 -18.06 -24.74 -14.92
CA VAL A 38 -18.56 -23.38 -14.67
C VAL A 38 -19.76 -23.51 -13.75
N LEU A 39 -19.67 -22.86 -12.60
CA LEU A 39 -20.70 -22.84 -11.57
C LEU A 39 -21.23 -21.42 -11.37
N ASP A 40 -22.53 -21.30 -11.17
CA ASP A 40 -23.17 -20.07 -10.73
C ASP A 40 -23.32 -20.10 -9.21
N TYR A 41 -22.89 -19.03 -8.56
CA TYR A 41 -23.00 -18.84 -7.12
C TYR A 41 -23.83 -17.58 -6.83
N SER A 42 -25.13 -17.66 -7.06
CA SER A 42 -26.10 -16.61 -6.71
C SER A 42 -26.80 -16.89 -5.37
N GLU A 43 -27.28 -18.10 -5.15
CA GLU A 43 -27.85 -18.56 -3.88
C GLU A 43 -27.21 -19.87 -3.43
N ASP A 44 -27.02 -20.79 -4.36
CA ASP A 44 -26.35 -22.08 -4.18
C ASP A 44 -25.41 -22.34 -5.34
N LEU A 45 -24.34 -23.11 -5.11
CA LEU A 45 -23.43 -23.55 -6.16
C LEU A 45 -24.13 -24.48 -7.13
N LYS A 46 -24.49 -23.99 -8.32
CA LYS A 46 -25.10 -24.77 -9.40
C LYS A 46 -24.15 -24.89 -10.58
N GLU A 47 -23.89 -26.11 -11.01
CA GLU A 47 -23.11 -26.37 -12.22
C GLU A 47 -23.94 -25.95 -13.46
N VAL A 48 -23.38 -25.01 -14.22
CA VAL A 48 -23.97 -24.43 -15.43
C VAL A 48 -23.49 -25.17 -16.66
N SER A 49 -22.19 -25.48 -16.72
CA SER A 49 -21.58 -26.17 -17.87
C SER A 49 -20.31 -26.90 -17.47
N VAL A 50 -20.01 -27.97 -18.21
CA VAL A 50 -18.72 -28.68 -18.14
C VAL A 50 -18.15 -28.76 -19.55
N THR A 51 -16.94 -28.27 -19.72
CA THR A 51 -16.20 -28.29 -20.99
C THR A 51 -14.91 -29.08 -20.84
N ALA A 52 -14.77 -30.12 -21.65
CA ALA A 52 -13.52 -30.90 -21.67
C ALA A 52 -12.40 -30.11 -22.35
N HIS A 53 -11.18 -30.28 -21.85
CA HIS A 53 -9.97 -29.74 -22.47
C HIS A 53 -8.87 -30.79 -22.61
N ALA A 54 -7.91 -30.51 -23.51
CA ALA A 54 -6.89 -31.48 -23.90
C ALA A 54 -5.50 -31.23 -23.28
N PHE A 55 -5.39 -30.39 -22.25
CA PHE A 55 -4.10 -30.06 -21.64
C PHE A 55 -3.51 -31.21 -20.79
N GLY A 56 -4.34 -32.18 -20.35
CA GLY A 56 -3.92 -33.33 -19.52
C GLY A 56 -3.45 -32.97 -18.10
N THR A 57 -3.50 -31.71 -17.73
CA THR A 57 -3.25 -31.16 -16.38
C THR A 57 -3.99 -29.84 -16.27
N VAL A 58 -4.06 -29.28 -15.08
CA VAL A 58 -4.75 -27.99 -14.83
C VAL A 58 -4.15 -26.90 -15.74
N PRO A 59 -4.95 -26.23 -16.60
CA PRO A 59 -4.45 -25.30 -17.62
C PRO A 59 -4.19 -23.89 -17.11
N ILE A 60 -3.90 -23.74 -15.83
CA ILE A 60 -3.54 -22.47 -15.18
C ILE A 60 -2.11 -22.54 -14.72
N THR A 61 -1.35 -21.50 -15.04
CA THR A 61 0.05 -21.35 -14.64
C THR A 61 0.16 -20.27 -13.57
N GLU A 62 0.73 -20.63 -12.45
CA GLU A 62 1.05 -19.72 -11.36
C GLU A 62 2.44 -19.10 -11.58
N TYR A 63 2.54 -17.81 -11.29
CA TYR A 63 3.79 -17.07 -11.29
C TYR A 63 3.98 -16.49 -9.89
N LEU A 64 4.76 -17.16 -9.08
CA LEU A 64 5.09 -16.70 -7.74
C LEU A 64 6.20 -15.65 -7.79
N ASN A 65 6.16 -14.71 -6.87
CA ASN A 65 7.22 -13.73 -6.67
C ASN A 65 8.42 -14.37 -5.95
N ASN A 66 8.14 -15.17 -4.91
CA ASN A 66 9.12 -15.90 -4.12
C ASN A 66 8.58 -17.28 -3.74
N THR A 67 9.35 -18.07 -2.98
CA THR A 67 8.93 -19.41 -2.53
C THR A 67 7.72 -19.40 -1.61
N ASP A 68 7.49 -18.30 -0.89
CA ASP A 68 6.39 -18.15 0.06
C ASP A 68 5.11 -17.61 -0.59
N GLY A 69 5.22 -17.10 -1.84
CA GLY A 69 4.09 -16.56 -2.60
C GLY A 69 3.59 -15.21 -2.12
N ILE A 70 4.44 -14.44 -1.44
CA ILE A 70 4.13 -13.11 -0.89
C ILE A 70 4.80 -12.00 -1.71
N GLY A 71 4.25 -10.78 -1.65
CA GLY A 71 4.86 -9.59 -2.26
C GLY A 71 6.06 -9.09 -1.46
N ASP A 72 6.96 -8.35 -2.12
CA ASP A 72 8.22 -7.88 -1.53
C ASP A 72 8.01 -6.93 -0.33
N TYR A 73 6.88 -6.25 -0.26
CA TYR A 73 6.52 -5.31 0.82
C TYR A 73 5.48 -5.87 1.81
N GLU A 74 4.94 -7.08 1.59
CA GLU A 74 3.85 -7.61 2.42
C GLU A 74 4.26 -7.82 3.87
N THR A 75 5.50 -8.19 4.12
CA THR A 75 6.05 -8.34 5.47
C THR A 75 6.15 -7.00 6.20
N GLU A 76 6.24 -5.89 5.46
CA GLU A 76 6.48 -4.54 5.98
C GLU A 76 5.25 -3.63 5.93
N LEU A 77 4.06 -4.16 5.60
CA LEU A 77 2.80 -3.40 5.55
C LEU A 77 2.56 -2.61 6.84
N TYR A 78 2.92 -3.18 7.99
CA TYR A 78 2.77 -2.48 9.27
C TYR A 78 3.63 -1.21 9.36
N LEU A 79 4.85 -1.22 8.84
CA LEU A 79 5.72 -0.04 8.81
C LEU A 79 5.18 1.02 7.83
N ILE A 80 4.64 0.59 6.70
CA ILE A 80 4.00 1.44 5.72
C ILE A 80 2.78 2.13 6.33
N ASP A 81 1.91 1.38 7.02
CA ASP A 81 0.75 1.92 7.72
C ASP A 81 1.13 2.94 8.81
N LEU A 82 2.23 2.69 9.54
CA LEU A 82 2.75 3.64 10.52
C LEU A 82 3.26 4.93 9.86
N TYR A 83 3.92 4.82 8.72
CA TYR A 83 4.39 5.97 7.95
C TYR A 83 3.21 6.81 7.45
N ASP A 84 2.21 6.17 6.84
CA ASP A 84 1.00 6.83 6.35
C ASP A 84 0.20 7.51 7.47
N SER A 85 0.14 6.87 8.65
CA SER A 85 -0.47 7.45 9.84
C SER A 85 0.28 8.69 10.30
N ALA A 86 1.61 8.65 10.35
CA ALA A 86 2.44 9.79 10.76
C ALA A 86 2.31 10.98 9.78
N GLU A 87 2.21 10.71 8.47
CA GLU A 87 1.95 11.73 7.45
C GLU A 87 0.56 12.34 7.61
N SER A 88 -0.46 11.51 7.82
CA SER A 88 -1.84 11.96 8.05
C SER A 88 -1.95 12.84 9.29
N ASP A 89 -1.31 12.45 10.40
CA ASP A 89 -1.28 13.23 11.64
C ASP A 89 -0.55 14.57 11.44
N THR A 90 0.52 14.58 10.67
CA THR A 90 1.24 15.80 10.29
C THR A 90 0.33 16.75 9.49
N ALA A 91 -0.37 16.23 8.49
CA ALA A 91 -1.30 17.01 7.67
C ALA A 91 -2.46 17.59 8.51
N ASN A 92 -3.05 16.78 9.39
CA ASN A 92 -4.11 17.20 10.31
C ASN A 92 -3.61 18.31 11.24
N HIS A 93 -2.40 18.14 11.80
CA HIS A 93 -1.81 19.15 12.67
C HIS A 93 -1.57 20.48 11.94
N MET A 94 -1.09 20.45 10.69
CA MET A 94 -0.94 21.66 9.86
C MET A 94 -2.28 22.35 9.60
N SER A 95 -3.36 21.58 9.42
CA SER A 95 -4.72 22.11 9.29
C SER A 95 -5.20 22.75 10.61
N ASP A 96 -5.01 22.08 11.74
CA ASP A 96 -5.37 22.56 13.07
C ASP A 96 -4.64 23.86 13.43
N MET A 97 -3.40 24.03 13.01
CA MET A 97 -2.65 25.27 13.21
C MET A 97 -3.25 26.44 12.43
N ALA A 98 -3.86 26.20 11.27
CA ALA A 98 -4.54 27.23 10.49
C ALA A 98 -5.84 27.70 11.18
N ASP A 99 -6.46 26.83 11.99
CA ASP A 99 -7.69 27.08 12.73
C ASP A 99 -7.46 27.40 14.23
N ALA A 100 -6.27 27.89 14.56
CA ALA A 100 -5.88 28.20 15.94
C ALA A 100 -6.90 29.12 16.64
N ILE A 101 -7.30 28.74 17.86
CA ILE A 101 -8.26 29.49 18.67
C ILE A 101 -7.53 30.61 19.41
N LEU A 102 -7.99 31.84 19.22
CA LEU A 102 -7.51 32.96 20.01
C LEU A 102 -8.18 32.95 21.40
N ALA A 103 -7.40 32.67 22.44
CA ALA A 103 -7.84 32.78 23.82
C ALA A 103 -7.55 34.16 24.37
N ILE A 104 -8.55 34.78 24.99
CA ILE A 104 -8.46 36.09 25.62
C ILE A 104 -8.75 35.88 27.11
N TYR A 105 -7.77 36.22 27.93
CA TYR A 105 -7.88 36.19 29.39
C TYR A 105 -8.08 37.60 29.90
N GLY A 106 -9.23 37.88 30.54
CA GLY A 106 -9.59 39.20 31.07
C GLY A 106 -10.93 39.68 30.50
N ASP A 107 -11.25 40.98 30.74
CA ASP A 107 -12.49 41.60 30.24
C ASP A 107 -12.23 42.19 28.85
N MET A 108 -12.97 41.72 27.85
CA MET A 108 -12.87 42.26 26.48
C MET A 108 -14.00 43.25 26.26
N ARG A 109 -13.63 44.51 26.13
CA ARG A 109 -14.58 45.57 25.74
C ARG A 109 -14.36 45.93 24.27
N LEU A 110 -15.39 45.73 23.47
CA LEU A 110 -15.37 46.21 22.09
C LEU A 110 -15.58 47.73 22.09
N PRO A 111 -14.85 48.50 21.23
CA PRO A 111 -15.15 49.89 21.00
C PRO A 111 -16.62 50.06 20.58
N ALA A 112 -17.29 51.17 21.02
CA ALA A 112 -18.72 51.36 20.92
C ALA A 112 -19.32 51.23 19.48
N ASN A 113 -18.48 51.30 18.44
CA ASN A 113 -18.88 51.22 17.04
C ASN A 113 -18.28 50.01 16.29
N MET A 114 -17.76 49.03 16.98
CA MET A 114 -17.08 47.88 16.33
C MET A 114 -17.83 46.57 16.67
N LYS A 115 -18.22 45.84 15.62
CA LYS A 115 -18.82 44.53 15.76
C LYS A 115 -17.73 43.45 15.77
N PRO A 116 -17.95 42.25 16.36
CA PRO A 116 -16.98 41.14 16.32
C PRO A 116 -16.53 40.75 14.89
N GLU A 117 -17.42 40.93 13.92
CA GLU A 117 -17.14 40.64 12.50
C GLU A 117 -16.14 41.63 11.91
N ASP A 118 -16.18 42.92 12.34
CA ASP A 118 -15.23 43.95 11.90
C ASP A 118 -13.81 43.68 12.41
N MET A 119 -13.67 43.08 13.59
CA MET A 119 -12.36 42.70 14.15
C MET A 119 -11.70 41.65 13.31
N LYS A 120 -12.44 40.63 12.88
CA LYS A 120 -11.94 39.58 11.98
C LYS A 120 -11.48 40.16 10.63
N ALA A 121 -12.27 41.06 10.06
CA ALA A 121 -11.96 41.71 8.78
C ALA A 121 -10.75 42.64 8.85
N LYS A 122 -10.60 43.37 9.94
CA LYS A 122 -9.50 44.33 10.12
C LYS A 122 -8.26 43.75 10.77
N ARG A 123 -8.29 42.48 11.19
CA ARG A 123 -7.24 41.81 11.95
C ARG A 123 -6.73 42.63 13.15
N LEU A 124 -7.61 43.43 13.74
CA LEU A 124 -7.31 44.37 14.81
C LEU A 124 -8.03 43.93 16.08
N MET A 125 -7.27 43.77 17.16
CA MET A 125 -7.81 43.47 18.47
C MET A 125 -7.38 44.54 19.46
N GLN A 126 -8.34 45.10 20.17
CA GLN A 126 -8.06 46.04 21.27
C GLN A 126 -8.51 45.36 22.59
N LEU A 127 -7.56 45.18 23.48
CA LEU A 127 -7.80 44.60 24.82
C LEU A 127 -7.76 45.74 25.83
N VAL A 128 -8.76 45.81 26.69
CA VAL A 128 -8.80 46.81 27.76
C VAL A 128 -8.74 46.06 29.10
N PRO A 129 -7.77 46.38 29.95
CA PRO A 129 -7.65 45.72 31.26
C PRO A 129 -8.87 46.02 32.10
N PRO A 130 -9.43 45.01 32.82
CA PRO A 130 -10.52 45.23 33.76
C PRO A 130 -10.03 46.12 34.93
N LYS A 131 -10.86 47.08 35.33
CA LYS A 131 -10.56 47.88 36.53
C LYS A 131 -11.22 47.22 37.74
N ALA A 132 -10.41 46.86 38.71
CA ALA A 132 -10.90 46.39 39.97
C ALA A 132 -11.57 47.50 40.78
N ALA A 133 -12.40 47.17 41.77
CA ALA A 133 -13.11 48.12 42.59
C ALA A 133 -12.19 49.06 43.42
N ASP A 134 -10.94 48.65 43.58
CA ASP A 134 -9.87 49.41 44.24
C ASP A 134 -9.11 50.37 43.27
N GLY A 135 -9.54 50.46 42.02
CA GLY A 135 -8.93 51.29 40.98
C GLY A 135 -7.67 50.71 40.33
N LYS A 136 -7.24 49.52 40.73
CA LYS A 136 -6.10 48.83 40.07
C LYS A 136 -6.54 48.24 38.73
N GLU A 137 -5.67 48.35 37.74
CA GLU A 137 -5.86 47.68 36.45
C GLU A 137 -5.47 46.22 36.52
N GLY A 138 -6.34 45.36 36.05
CA GLY A 138 -6.07 43.92 35.93
C GLY A 138 -5.17 43.63 34.73
N THR A 139 -4.74 42.40 34.59
CA THR A 139 -3.91 41.94 33.46
C THR A 139 -4.81 41.39 32.37
N VAL A 140 -4.54 41.79 31.14
CA VAL A 140 -5.19 41.22 29.94
C VAL A 140 -4.11 40.53 29.11
N LYS A 141 -4.37 39.29 28.73
CA LYS A 141 -3.48 38.51 27.87
C LYS A 141 -4.30 37.94 26.73
N ALA A 142 -3.77 38.04 25.52
CA ALA A 142 -4.29 37.31 24.38
C ALA A 142 -3.19 36.41 23.81
N GLU A 143 -3.55 35.17 23.60
CA GLU A 143 -2.64 34.21 23.00
C GLU A 143 -3.40 33.22 22.13
N TYR A 144 -2.77 32.74 21.07
CA TYR A 144 -3.30 31.64 20.32
C TYR A 144 -3.10 30.34 21.07
N LEU A 145 -4.18 29.60 21.33
CA LEU A 145 -4.11 28.25 21.85
C LEU A 145 -3.74 27.33 20.68
N THR A 146 -2.48 27.02 20.61
CA THR A 146 -1.95 26.01 19.68
C THR A 146 -1.53 24.80 20.48
N LYS A 147 -1.82 23.60 19.97
CA LYS A 147 -1.29 22.36 20.49
C LYS A 147 0.23 22.37 20.24
N SER A 148 1.01 22.13 21.27
CA SER A 148 2.47 21.97 21.08
C SER A 148 2.73 20.71 20.26
N TYR A 149 3.41 20.86 19.15
CA TYR A 149 3.77 19.77 18.24
C TYR A 149 5.28 19.73 18.11
N ASP A 150 5.85 18.57 18.41
CA ASP A 150 7.28 18.35 18.22
C ASP A 150 7.57 17.95 16.78
N VAL A 151 7.71 18.96 15.93
CA VAL A 151 8.03 18.78 14.50
C VAL A 151 9.30 17.96 14.33
N SER A 152 10.33 18.24 15.13
CA SER A 152 11.64 17.57 15.00
C SER A 152 11.55 16.09 15.35
N GLY A 153 10.81 15.74 16.41
CA GLY A 153 10.59 14.34 16.81
C GLY A 153 9.79 13.55 15.77
N VAL A 154 8.76 14.18 15.20
CA VAL A 154 7.94 13.53 14.16
C VAL A 154 8.72 13.34 12.87
N GLU A 155 9.50 14.34 12.41
CA GLU A 155 10.33 14.18 11.22
C GLU A 155 11.44 13.14 11.41
N ALA A 156 12.06 13.08 12.60
CA ALA A 156 13.00 12.02 12.92
C ALA A 156 12.38 10.63 12.94
N TYR A 157 11.13 10.51 13.40
CA TYR A 157 10.36 9.28 13.39
C TYR A 157 10.02 8.82 11.95
N LYS A 158 9.52 9.73 11.10
CA LYS A 158 9.24 9.44 9.69
C LYS A 158 10.49 9.01 8.93
N THR A 159 11.59 9.73 9.11
CA THR A 159 12.88 9.38 8.52
C THR A 159 13.36 7.98 8.94
N ARG A 160 13.11 7.59 10.20
CA ARG A 160 13.45 6.26 10.66
C ARG A 160 12.57 5.20 10.01
N LEU A 161 11.25 5.41 9.94
CA LEU A 161 10.33 4.48 9.30
C LEU A 161 10.66 4.28 7.82
N ASP A 162 10.93 5.37 7.09
CA ASP A 162 11.35 5.34 5.70
C ASP A 162 12.60 4.47 5.52
N LYS A 163 13.62 4.72 6.33
CA LYS A 163 14.85 3.93 6.32
C LYS A 163 14.62 2.45 6.68
N ASP A 164 13.77 2.18 7.66
CA ASP A 164 13.47 0.80 8.08
C ASP A 164 12.70 0.07 6.96
N ILE A 165 11.74 0.71 6.29
CA ILE A 165 11.04 0.17 5.12
C ILE A 165 12.04 -0.20 4.02
N HIS A 166 12.90 0.73 3.61
CA HIS A 166 13.92 0.46 2.60
C HIS A 166 14.88 -0.67 2.99
N THR A 167 15.24 -0.74 4.28
CA THR A 167 16.17 -1.77 4.79
C THR A 167 15.54 -3.16 4.77
N PHE A 168 14.30 -3.29 5.25
CA PHE A 168 13.64 -4.59 5.38
C PHE A 168 13.08 -5.12 4.06
N THR A 169 12.71 -4.24 3.13
CA THR A 169 12.31 -4.62 1.77
C THR A 169 13.50 -4.87 0.83
N ASN A 170 14.75 -4.77 1.31
CA ASN A 170 15.96 -4.83 0.48
C ASN A 170 15.98 -3.83 -0.68
N THR A 171 15.12 -2.80 -0.64
CA THR A 171 15.01 -1.80 -1.70
C THR A 171 15.89 -0.60 -1.37
N PRO A 172 16.96 -0.35 -2.12
CA PRO A 172 17.86 0.76 -1.81
C PRO A 172 17.15 2.11 -2.02
N ASP A 173 17.33 3.02 -1.07
CA ASP A 173 16.90 4.40 -1.25
C ASP A 173 17.81 5.10 -2.27
N MET A 174 17.27 5.33 -3.47
CA MET A 174 17.99 5.97 -4.58
C MET A 174 18.18 7.48 -4.36
N ALA A 175 17.44 8.08 -3.42
CA ALA A 175 17.55 9.50 -3.06
C ALA A 175 18.62 9.76 -1.99
N ASP A 176 19.09 8.72 -1.28
CA ASP A 176 20.16 8.85 -0.29
C ASP A 176 21.46 9.36 -0.96
N GLU A 177 22.04 10.44 -0.40
CA GLU A 177 23.32 11.01 -0.85
C GLU A 177 24.44 9.96 -0.86
N ASN A 178 24.41 9.00 0.06
CA ASN A 178 25.36 7.89 0.10
C ASN A 178 25.19 6.92 -1.07
N PHE A 179 24.01 6.88 -1.69
CA PHE A 179 23.77 6.07 -2.87
C PHE A 179 24.20 6.79 -4.14
N SER A 180 23.96 8.10 -4.24
CA SER A 180 24.27 8.92 -5.41
C SER A 180 25.73 9.42 -5.45
N GLY A 181 26.50 9.23 -4.38
CA GLY A 181 27.89 9.69 -4.27
C GLY A 181 28.87 8.98 -5.23
N ASN A 182 30.11 9.45 -5.29
CA ASN A 182 31.17 8.95 -6.17
C ASN A 182 31.64 7.53 -5.76
N THR A 183 30.74 6.57 -5.86
CA THR A 183 30.91 5.18 -5.41
C THR A 183 31.45 4.34 -6.57
N SER A 184 32.50 3.53 -6.33
CA SER A 184 33.00 2.61 -7.35
C SER A 184 31.91 1.58 -7.73
N GLY A 185 31.94 1.08 -8.98
CA GLY A 185 30.99 0.07 -9.44
C GLY A 185 30.98 -1.20 -8.58
N GLU A 186 32.11 -1.51 -7.95
CA GLU A 186 32.22 -2.67 -7.03
C GLU A 186 31.45 -2.41 -5.72
N ALA A 187 31.61 -1.22 -5.13
CA ALA A 187 30.87 -0.84 -3.92
C ALA A 187 29.36 -0.74 -4.19
N MET A 188 28.95 -0.33 -5.38
CA MET A 188 27.55 -0.32 -5.80
C MET A 188 26.95 -1.72 -5.86
N LYS A 189 27.69 -2.73 -6.33
CA LYS A 189 27.23 -4.12 -6.33
C LYS A 189 26.96 -4.65 -4.91
N TYR A 190 27.78 -4.28 -3.94
CA TYR A 190 27.52 -4.68 -2.55
C TYR A 190 26.27 -4.00 -1.97
N LYS A 191 26.02 -2.75 -2.32
CA LYS A 191 24.79 -2.04 -1.89
C LYS A 191 23.53 -2.65 -2.48
N LEU A 192 23.61 -3.18 -3.69
CA LEU A 192 22.49 -3.80 -4.41
C LEU A 192 22.39 -5.32 -4.17
N PHE A 193 23.23 -5.88 -3.31
CA PHE A 193 23.29 -7.33 -3.12
C PHE A 193 21.96 -7.93 -2.66
N GLY A 194 21.28 -7.31 -1.68
CA GLY A 194 19.96 -7.75 -1.20
C GLY A 194 18.93 -7.79 -2.32
N LEU A 195 18.78 -6.66 -3.02
CA LEU A 195 17.88 -6.54 -4.16
C LEU A 195 18.20 -7.56 -5.28
N ASP A 196 19.48 -7.84 -5.53
CA ASP A 196 19.88 -8.82 -6.55
C ASP A 196 19.53 -10.27 -6.14
N GLN A 197 19.58 -10.59 -4.85
CA GLN A 197 19.12 -11.89 -4.35
C GLN A 197 17.61 -12.06 -4.53
N ASP A 198 16.81 -11.06 -4.17
CA ASP A 198 15.35 -11.08 -4.34
C ASP A 198 15.00 -11.20 -5.84
N ARG A 199 15.69 -10.44 -6.70
CA ARG A 199 15.57 -10.56 -8.16
C ARG A 199 15.87 -11.97 -8.67
N ILE A 200 16.91 -12.63 -8.16
CA ILE A 200 17.28 -13.98 -8.58
C ILE A 200 16.19 -14.97 -8.18
N GLU A 201 15.64 -14.83 -6.97
CA GLU A 201 14.55 -15.67 -6.51
C GLU A 201 13.29 -15.48 -7.37
N THR A 202 12.84 -14.26 -7.59
CA THR A 202 11.71 -13.93 -8.47
C THR A 202 11.92 -14.47 -9.88
N GLN A 203 13.13 -14.30 -10.45
CA GLN A 203 13.48 -14.84 -11.76
C GLN A 203 13.38 -16.37 -11.80
N SER A 204 13.80 -17.04 -10.73
CA SER A 204 13.70 -18.49 -10.61
C SER A 204 12.25 -18.97 -10.64
N GLN A 205 11.38 -18.35 -9.82
CA GLN A 205 9.94 -18.69 -9.77
C GLN A 205 9.25 -18.38 -11.09
N PHE A 206 9.53 -17.21 -11.67
CA PHE A 206 9.00 -16.84 -12.99
C PHE A 206 9.40 -17.83 -14.08
N THR A 207 10.64 -18.30 -14.05
CA THR A 207 11.16 -19.31 -15.00
C THR A 207 10.42 -20.64 -14.85
N LYS A 208 10.08 -21.07 -13.62
CA LYS A 208 9.25 -22.26 -13.41
C LYS A 208 7.87 -22.10 -14.05
N GLY A 209 7.21 -20.94 -13.82
CA GLY A 209 5.94 -20.63 -14.46
C GLY A 209 6.03 -20.65 -15.98
N LEU A 210 7.07 -20.04 -16.57
CA LEU A 210 7.28 -20.07 -18.02
C LEU A 210 7.47 -21.50 -18.56
N LYS A 211 8.28 -22.33 -17.91
CA LYS A 211 8.48 -23.74 -18.30
C LYS A 211 7.16 -24.49 -18.29
N ARG A 212 6.33 -24.32 -17.23
CA ARG A 212 4.99 -24.91 -17.16
C ARG A 212 4.10 -24.44 -18.30
N ARG A 213 4.07 -23.14 -18.57
CA ARG A 213 3.27 -22.58 -19.67
C ARG A 213 3.67 -23.16 -21.04
N TYR A 214 4.98 -23.26 -21.31
CA TYR A 214 5.46 -23.86 -22.54
C TYR A 214 5.13 -25.36 -22.63
N ARG A 215 5.20 -26.10 -21.54
CA ARG A 215 4.80 -27.51 -21.48
C ARG A 215 3.30 -27.69 -21.82
N LEU A 216 2.43 -26.84 -21.26
CA LEU A 216 1.00 -26.84 -21.59
C LEU A 216 0.75 -26.54 -23.07
N ALA A 217 1.43 -25.51 -23.61
CA ALA A 217 1.32 -25.15 -25.02
C ALA A 217 1.81 -26.27 -25.96
N SER A 218 2.91 -26.92 -25.60
CA SER A 218 3.46 -28.07 -26.37
C SER A 218 2.49 -29.24 -26.46
N ARG A 219 1.81 -29.58 -25.35
CA ARG A 219 0.80 -30.67 -25.35
C ARG A 219 -0.37 -30.38 -26.30
N VAL A 220 -0.84 -29.14 -26.34
CA VAL A 220 -1.89 -28.76 -27.29
C VAL A 220 -1.36 -28.79 -28.74
N GLY A 221 -0.13 -28.29 -28.94
CA GLY A 221 0.52 -28.30 -30.26
C GLY A 221 0.72 -29.70 -30.82
N GLU A 222 1.03 -30.70 -29.97
CA GLU A 222 1.11 -32.11 -30.40
C GLU A 222 -0.23 -32.66 -30.87
N LEU A 223 -1.33 -32.30 -30.20
CA LEU A 223 -2.67 -32.72 -30.60
C LEU A 223 -3.13 -32.12 -31.90
N VAL A 224 -2.74 -30.88 -32.17
CA VAL A 224 -3.03 -30.19 -33.46
C VAL A 224 -2.04 -30.59 -34.56
N LYS A 225 -0.98 -31.35 -34.24
CA LYS A 225 0.11 -31.78 -35.15
C LYS A 225 0.90 -30.61 -35.76
N GLU A 226 0.87 -29.46 -35.11
CA GLU A 226 1.58 -28.25 -35.57
C GLU A 226 2.98 -28.13 -34.93
N PHE A 227 3.24 -28.77 -33.79
CA PHE A 227 4.51 -28.71 -33.10
C PHE A 227 5.01 -30.08 -32.72
N LYS A 228 6.33 -30.28 -32.69
CA LYS A 228 6.96 -31.40 -31.99
C LYS A 228 7.00 -31.07 -30.48
N ALA A 229 6.89 -32.11 -29.63
CA ALA A 229 7.02 -31.95 -28.21
C ALA A 229 8.30 -31.18 -27.84
N PHE A 230 8.20 -30.30 -26.86
CA PHE A 230 9.35 -29.61 -26.30
C PHE A 230 10.16 -30.63 -25.49
N ASP A 231 11.40 -30.95 -25.93
CA ASP A 231 12.30 -31.87 -25.21
C ASP A 231 12.77 -31.19 -23.93
N GLU A 232 12.58 -31.84 -22.79
CA GLU A 232 12.82 -31.34 -21.43
C GLU A 232 14.31 -31.40 -20.99
N ASN A 233 15.25 -31.13 -21.86
CA ASN A 233 16.67 -31.06 -21.49
C ASN A 233 17.10 -29.70 -20.97
#